data_b07b1488d4fd54d400deb38bce358dc7
#
_entry.id   b07b1488d4fd54d400deb38bce358dc7
#
_cell.length_a   1.000
_cell.length_b   1.000
_cell.length_c   1.000
_cell.angle_alpha   90.00
_cell.angle_beta   90.00
_cell.angle_gamma   90.00
#
_symmetry.space_group_name_H-M   'P 1'
#
loop_
_entity.id
_entity.type
_entity.pdbx_description
1 polymer ?
#
loop_
_entity_poly.entity_id
_entity_poly.type
_entity_poly.pdbx_seq_one_letter_code
_entity_poly.pdbx_strand_id
1 'polypeptide(L)'
;MTKQKEKKQEKKKIENTSCADPICPVHGGIKLRGRTFRGTVIKKFPKRIVIMFGRTVYLKKYERYAKKRTKLHARVPDCMADEINIGDYVEIKECRKVSKIINFVVVKKIR
;
A
#
# COMPACT_ATOMS: atom_id res chain seq x y z
N MET A 1 -13.61 5.25 25.27
CA MET A 1 -14.79 5.39 24.37
C MET A 1 -14.55 6.29 23.14
N THR A 2 -13.50 7.09 23.11
CA THR A 2 -13.13 7.95 21.97
C THR A 2 -12.62 7.18 20.74
N LYS A 3 -11.94 6.06 20.91
CA LYS A 3 -11.40 5.25 19.82
C LYS A 3 -12.46 4.59 18.91
N GLN A 4 -13.63 4.30 19.44
CA GLN A 4 -14.73 3.71 18.64
C GLN A 4 -15.47 4.76 17.81
N LYS A 5 -15.54 6.02 18.30
CA LYS A 5 -16.15 7.14 17.56
C LYS A 5 -15.27 7.58 16.38
N GLU A 6 -13.95 7.59 16.56
CA GLU A 6 -13.01 7.91 15.49
C GLU A 6 -13.02 6.87 14.37
N LYS A 7 -13.07 5.59 14.71
CA LYS A 7 -13.21 4.51 13.72
C LYS A 7 -14.53 4.55 12.94
N LYS A 8 -15.61 4.99 13.57
CA LYS A 8 -16.91 5.21 12.91
C LYS A 8 -16.90 6.42 11.98
N GLN A 9 -16.17 7.47 12.32
CA GLN A 9 -16.05 8.67 11.48
C GLN A 9 -15.16 8.42 10.26
N GLU A 10 -14.08 7.67 10.42
CA GLU A 10 -13.25 7.23 9.28
C GLU A 10 -14.02 6.33 8.31
N LYS A 11 -14.80 5.39 8.82
CA LYS A 11 -15.68 4.56 7.98
C LYS A 11 -16.72 5.38 7.23
N LYS A 12 -17.34 6.38 7.85
CA LYS A 12 -18.32 7.25 7.19
C LYS A 12 -17.72 8.15 6.10
N LYS A 13 -16.46 8.61 6.27
CA LYS A 13 -15.77 9.38 5.25
C LYS A 13 -15.44 8.56 4.01
N ILE A 14 -15.21 7.28 4.19
CA ILE A 14 -14.85 6.35 3.12
C ILE A 14 -16.11 5.89 2.35
N GLU A 15 -17.23 5.74 3.02
CA GLU A 15 -18.51 5.33 2.43
C GLU A 15 -19.13 6.36 1.46
N ASN A 16 -18.72 7.63 1.56
CA ASN A 16 -19.27 8.73 0.76
C ASN A 16 -18.53 8.97 -0.56
N THR A 17 -17.44 8.26 -0.84
CA THR A 17 -16.74 8.32 -2.12
C THR A 17 -17.29 7.24 -3.05
N SER A 18 -17.89 7.65 -4.17
CA SER A 18 -18.33 6.73 -5.21
C SER A 18 -17.11 6.08 -5.89
N CYS A 19 -16.70 4.93 -5.42
CA CYS A 19 -15.61 4.15 -5.99
C CYS A 19 -16.18 2.89 -6.66
N ALA A 20 -16.04 2.81 -7.98
CA ALA A 20 -16.46 1.66 -8.76
C ALA A 20 -15.34 0.63 -9.00
N ASP A 21 -14.18 0.83 -8.42
CA ASP A 21 -13.03 -0.05 -8.59
C ASP A 21 -13.21 -1.35 -7.81
N PRO A 22 -13.27 -2.53 -8.47
CA PRO A 22 -13.39 -3.81 -7.78
C PRO A 22 -12.17 -4.20 -6.98
N ILE A 23 -11.03 -3.56 -7.23
CA ILE A 23 -9.75 -3.82 -6.56
C ILE A 23 -9.57 -2.91 -5.33
N CYS A 24 -10.49 -1.98 -5.09
CA CYS A 24 -10.46 -1.13 -3.91
C CYS A 24 -10.63 -1.97 -2.62
N PRO A 25 -9.72 -1.86 -1.63
CA PRO A 25 -9.83 -2.62 -0.39
C PRO A 25 -11.01 -2.21 0.49
N VAL A 26 -11.54 -1.01 0.28
CA VAL A 26 -12.66 -0.47 1.07
C VAL A 26 -13.99 -0.64 0.35
N HIS A 27 -14.05 -0.30 -0.93
CA HIS A 27 -15.29 -0.27 -1.72
C HIS A 27 -15.46 -1.49 -2.63
N GLY A 28 -14.35 -2.14 -2.97
CA GLY A 28 -14.34 -3.35 -3.79
C GLY A 28 -14.40 -4.62 -2.95
N GLY A 29 -14.57 -5.75 -3.63
CA GLY A 29 -14.64 -7.06 -2.99
C GLY A 29 -13.31 -7.79 -2.83
N ILE A 30 -12.19 -7.10 -2.98
CA ILE A 30 -10.88 -7.74 -2.89
C ILE A 30 -10.54 -8.12 -1.45
N LYS A 31 -10.07 -9.35 -1.28
CA LYS A 31 -9.62 -9.83 0.02
C LYS A 31 -8.15 -9.49 0.23
N LEU A 32 -7.85 -8.85 1.33
CA LEU A 32 -6.51 -8.54 1.76
C LEU A 32 -6.02 -9.60 2.74
N ARG A 33 -5.09 -10.42 2.30
CA ARG A 33 -4.54 -11.51 3.08
C ARG A 33 -3.06 -11.67 2.78
N GLY A 34 -2.25 -11.78 3.82
CA GLY A 34 -0.82 -11.99 3.70
C GLY A 34 -0.02 -10.84 4.28
N ARG A 35 1.12 -10.58 3.66
CA ARG A 35 2.11 -9.62 4.17
C ARG A 35 1.68 -8.18 3.99
N THR A 36 2.07 -7.34 4.94
CA THR A 36 1.90 -5.90 4.89
C THR A 36 3.26 -5.23 4.83
N PHE A 37 3.43 -4.31 3.90
CA PHE A 37 4.67 -3.55 3.75
C PHE A 37 4.37 -2.06 3.79
N ARG A 38 5.37 -1.31 4.23
CA ARG A 38 5.34 0.16 4.24
C ARG A 38 6.56 0.67 3.51
N GLY A 39 6.37 1.67 2.69
CA GLY A 39 7.48 2.22 1.94
C GLY A 39 7.17 3.58 1.34
N THR A 40 8.20 4.20 0.80
CA THR A 40 8.11 5.50 0.13
C THR A 40 7.82 5.32 -1.34
N VAL A 41 6.88 6.08 -1.86
CA VAL A 41 6.54 6.09 -3.29
C VAL A 41 7.67 6.75 -4.08
N ILE A 42 8.28 6.01 -4.99
CA ILE A 42 9.35 6.52 -5.86
C ILE A 42 8.89 6.83 -7.27
N LYS A 43 7.86 6.13 -7.74
CA LYS A 43 7.25 6.34 -9.06
C LYS A 43 5.75 6.20 -8.96
N LYS A 44 5.03 7.01 -9.71
CA LYS A 44 3.58 6.95 -9.81
C LYS A 44 3.16 6.79 -11.26
N PHE A 45 2.36 5.77 -11.52
CA PHE A 45 1.71 5.51 -12.79
C PHE A 45 0.18 5.65 -12.63
N PRO A 46 -0.60 5.73 -13.71
CA PRO A 46 -2.05 6.00 -13.62
C PRO A 46 -2.84 5.08 -12.67
N LYS A 47 -2.49 3.80 -12.61
CA LYS A 47 -3.20 2.82 -11.77
C LYS A 47 -2.32 2.05 -10.81
N ARG A 48 -1.04 2.36 -10.76
CA ARG A 48 -0.08 1.67 -9.88
C ARG A 48 0.97 2.63 -9.38
N ILE A 49 1.59 2.24 -8.29
CA ILE A 49 2.75 2.94 -7.75
C ILE A 49 3.88 1.97 -7.51
N VAL A 50 5.07 2.49 -7.46
CA VAL A 50 6.25 1.72 -7.05
C VAL A 50 6.72 2.27 -5.72
N ILE A 51 6.75 1.42 -4.70
CA ILE A 51 7.28 1.76 -3.41
C ILE A 51 8.66 1.16 -3.21
N MET A 52 9.45 1.79 -2.37
CA MET A 52 10.77 1.32 -2.00
C MET A 52 10.93 1.36 -0.48
N PHE A 53 11.49 0.31 0.06
CA PHE A 53 11.92 0.27 1.45
C PHE A 53 13.27 -0.42 1.58
N GLY A 54 14.04 0.00 2.58
CA GLY A 54 15.33 -0.60 2.89
C GLY A 54 15.21 -1.79 3.85
N ARG A 55 16.10 -2.72 3.72
CA ARG A 55 16.27 -3.83 4.66
C ARG A 55 17.73 -4.07 4.93
N THR A 56 18.04 -4.58 6.11
CA THR A 56 19.39 -4.96 6.51
C THR A 56 19.54 -6.46 6.35
N VAL A 57 20.59 -6.88 5.66
CA VAL A 57 20.92 -8.28 5.44
C VAL A 57 22.26 -8.58 6.10
N TYR A 58 22.30 -9.64 6.91
CA TYR A 58 23.53 -10.11 7.52
C TYR A 58 24.28 -11.03 6.56
N LEU A 59 25.53 -10.65 6.28
CA LEU A 59 26.44 -11.46 5.45
C LEU A 59 27.30 -12.33 6.35
N LYS A 60 26.89 -13.56 6.54
CA LYS A 60 27.55 -14.52 7.44
C LYS A 60 29.00 -14.76 7.08
N LYS A 61 29.33 -14.82 5.78
CA LYS A 61 30.68 -15.06 5.29
C LYS A 61 31.68 -13.96 5.70
N TYR A 62 31.22 -12.70 5.78
CA TYR A 62 32.03 -11.53 6.08
C TYR A 62 31.74 -10.91 7.42
N GLU A 63 30.80 -11.47 8.20
CA GLU A 63 30.33 -10.92 9.49
C GLU A 63 29.97 -9.44 9.42
N ARG A 64 29.32 -9.03 8.33
CA ARG A 64 28.92 -7.65 8.08
C ARG A 64 27.46 -7.55 7.71
N TYR A 65 26.89 -6.37 7.92
CA TYR A 65 25.54 -6.03 7.50
C TYR A 65 25.57 -5.25 6.20
N ALA A 66 24.75 -5.67 5.25
CA ALA A 66 24.54 -4.94 4.02
C ALA A 66 23.12 -4.35 4.00
N LYS A 67 23.00 -3.15 3.43
CA LYS A 67 21.71 -2.53 3.18
C LYS A 67 21.23 -2.91 1.78
N LYS A 68 20.05 -3.51 1.70
CA LYS A 68 19.40 -3.81 0.43
C LYS A 68 18.10 -3.02 0.31
N ARG A 69 17.74 -2.68 -0.91
CA ARG A 69 16.50 -1.99 -1.23
C ARG A 69 15.55 -2.94 -1.93
N THR A 70 14.30 -2.91 -1.55
CA THR A 70 13.25 -3.69 -2.20
C THR A 70 12.25 -2.73 -2.85
N LYS A 71 11.97 -2.95 -4.12
CA LYS A 71 10.97 -2.22 -4.88
C LYS A 71 9.78 -3.12 -5.12
N LEU A 72 8.59 -2.67 -4.76
CA LEU A 72 7.35 -3.39 -4.96
C LEU A 72 6.36 -2.53 -5.75
N HIS A 73 5.64 -3.18 -6.66
CA HIS A 73 4.55 -2.56 -7.39
C HIS A 73 3.25 -2.81 -6.64
N ALA A 74 2.44 -1.78 -6.49
CA ALA A 74 1.14 -1.85 -5.84
C ALA A 74 0.06 -1.18 -6.69
N ARG A 75 -1.13 -1.76 -6.70
CA ARG A 75 -2.30 -1.18 -7.34
C ARG A 75 -2.85 -0.04 -6.47
N VAL A 76 -3.11 1.10 -7.08
CA VAL A 76 -3.76 2.22 -6.41
C VAL A 76 -5.25 2.16 -6.70
N PRO A 77 -6.12 2.07 -5.68
CA PRO A 77 -7.56 2.21 -5.87
C PRO A 77 -7.91 3.59 -6.43
N ASP A 78 -8.93 3.67 -7.27
CA ASP A 78 -9.34 4.93 -7.90
C ASP A 78 -9.68 6.03 -6.88
N CYS A 79 -10.24 5.64 -5.73
CA CYS A 79 -10.56 6.58 -4.64
C CYS A 79 -9.34 7.18 -3.95
N MET A 80 -8.16 6.58 -4.10
CA MET A 80 -6.90 7.03 -3.47
C MET A 80 -5.90 7.59 -4.48
N ALA A 81 -6.19 7.51 -5.77
CA ALA A 81 -5.24 7.88 -6.82
C ALA A 81 -4.77 9.34 -6.73
N ASP A 82 -5.67 10.25 -6.38
CA ASP A 82 -5.36 11.68 -6.28
C ASP A 82 -4.64 12.07 -4.99
N GLU A 83 -4.75 11.24 -3.95
CA GLU A 83 -4.15 11.50 -2.65
C GLU A 83 -2.68 11.11 -2.56
N ILE A 84 -2.24 10.20 -3.43
CA ILE A 84 -0.89 9.63 -3.38
C ILE A 84 0.01 10.35 -4.36
N ASN A 85 1.11 10.87 -3.86
CA ASN A 85 2.15 11.56 -4.65
C ASN A 85 3.51 10.89 -4.45
N ILE A 86 4.46 11.21 -5.33
CA ILE A 86 5.84 10.74 -5.20
C ILE A 86 6.46 11.32 -3.92
N GLY A 87 7.10 10.49 -3.15
CA GLY A 87 7.69 10.85 -1.86
C GLY A 87 6.80 10.56 -0.66
N ASP A 88 5.55 10.18 -0.88
CA ASP A 88 4.62 9.81 0.19
C ASP A 88 4.97 8.45 0.79
N TYR A 89 4.70 8.30 2.08
CA TYR A 89 4.87 7.03 2.79
C TYR A 89 3.53 6.32 2.87
N VAL A 90 3.43 5.17 2.26
CA VAL A 90 2.18 4.41 2.14
C VAL A 90 2.32 3.00 2.69
N GLU A 91 1.20 2.43 3.09
CA GLU A 91 1.09 1.03 3.48
C GLU A 91 0.39 0.23 2.39
N ILE A 92 1.00 -0.88 2.00
CA ILE A 92 0.44 -1.82 1.03
C ILE A 92 0.21 -3.17 1.69
N LYS A 93 -0.77 -3.90 1.20
CA LYS A 93 -1.10 -5.23 1.69
C LYS A 93 -1.23 -6.22 0.54
N GLU A 94 -0.77 -7.43 0.77
CA GLU A 94 -0.84 -8.50 -0.21
C GLU A 94 -2.27 -8.89 -0.51
N CYS A 95 -2.55 -9.10 -1.79
CA CYS A 95 -3.85 -9.55 -2.28
C CYS A 95 -3.66 -10.62 -3.37
N ARG A 96 -4.74 -11.01 -4.01
CA ARG A 96 -4.65 -11.89 -5.18
C ARG A 96 -3.82 -11.24 -6.30
N LYS A 97 -3.34 -12.03 -7.21
CA LYS A 97 -2.59 -11.54 -8.37
C LYS A 97 -3.50 -10.67 -9.26
N VAL A 98 -3.23 -9.39 -9.29
CA VAL A 98 -3.97 -8.41 -10.10
C VAL A 98 -3.41 -8.36 -11.52
N SER A 99 -2.10 -8.37 -11.65
CA SER A 99 -1.41 -8.40 -12.94
C SER A 99 -0.09 -9.18 -12.79
N LYS A 100 0.68 -9.26 -13.88
CA LYS A 100 1.94 -10.01 -13.89
C LYS A 100 2.90 -9.62 -12.76
N ILE A 101 2.97 -8.34 -12.43
CA ILE A 101 3.91 -7.81 -11.43
C ILE A 101 3.23 -7.22 -10.19
N ILE A 102 1.91 -7.12 -10.17
CA ILE A 102 1.16 -6.48 -9.09
C ILE A 102 0.45 -7.55 -8.26
N ASN A 103 0.91 -7.72 -7.02
CA ASN A 103 0.34 -8.61 -6.02
C ASN A 103 -0.08 -7.88 -4.75
N PHE A 104 0.01 -6.56 -4.75
CA PHE A 104 -0.26 -5.71 -3.60
C PHE A 104 -1.24 -4.60 -3.97
N VAL A 105 -1.97 -4.13 -2.96
CA VAL A 105 -2.90 -3.01 -3.07
C VAL A 105 -2.57 -2.01 -1.98
N VAL A 106 -2.62 -0.72 -2.32
CA VAL A 106 -2.45 0.36 -1.34
C VAL A 106 -3.66 0.38 -0.41
N VAL A 107 -3.39 0.29 0.89
CA VAL A 107 -4.42 0.31 1.93
C VAL A 107 -4.64 1.71 2.46
N LYS A 108 -3.55 2.41 2.79
CA LYS A 108 -3.61 3.76 3.34
C LYS A 108 -2.33 4.53 3.09
N LYS A 109 -2.45 5.84 3.11
CA LYS A 109 -1.34 6.79 3.12
C LYS A 109 -1.00 7.12 4.58
N ILE A 110 0.26 6.97 4.97
CA ILE A 110 0.72 7.26 6.32
C ILE A 110 1.21 8.71 6.42
N ARG A 111 1.92 9.17 5.38
CA ARG A 111 2.45 10.55 5.30
C ARG A 111 2.33 11.12 3.91
#